data_2541eb46770e72812ecdc3cd741c1253
#
_entry.id   2541eb46770e72812ecdc3cd741c1253
#
_cell.length_a   1.000
_cell.length_b   1.000
_cell.length_c   1.000
_cell.angle_alpha   90.00
_cell.angle_beta   90.00
_cell.angle_gamma   90.00
#
_symmetry.space_group_name_H-M   'P 1'
#
loop_
_entity.id
_entity.type
_entity.pdbx_description
1 polymer ?
#
loop_
_entity_poly.entity_id
_entity_poly.type
_entity_poly.pdbx_seq_one_letter_code
_entity_poly.pdbx_strand_id
1 'polypeptide(L)'
;LRVPPGGAGTVVEVRVFSRRGLEKDERARAIERAEIERLAKDRDDEQNVLERGFASRMHSILDGQIVAAGPASVNVNDKLTKEILSELRNTGLRQIAVQDDTVQKSVEAQVTDFENSIKRLDGRFSDKVDKLQRGDELMPGVMKMVKVFVAVKRKLQPGDKMAGRHGNKGVISRIMPAEDMPYLDDGTPVDIVLNPLGVPSRMNVGQILETHLGWAARGLGKQIGEAVDAAKASRDLTPLRDRLKSIYPEEQYNNTIAHMDDDQVIEQSSLLTRGVPMATPVFDGAKEADVLNLLEHAGLSETGQEWLIDGRTGEQFDRPVTVGYIYMLKLHHLVDEKIHARSIGPYSLVTQQPLGGKAQFGGQRFGEMEVWALEAYGAAYTLQEMLTVKSDDVSGRTKVYEAIVRGDDDFEAGIPESFNVLVKELRSLGLNVDLHDSEQ
;
A
#
# COMPACT_ATOMS: atom_id res chain seq x y z
N LEU A 1 26.54 -6.94 -6.63
CA LEU A 1 25.17 -6.93 -6.14
C LEU A 1 24.30 -7.87 -6.99
N ARG A 2 23.62 -8.79 -6.33
CA ARG A 2 22.68 -9.71 -6.99
C ARG A 2 21.31 -9.60 -6.29
N VAL A 3 20.25 -9.70 -7.08
CA VAL A 3 18.90 -9.83 -6.55
C VAL A 3 18.76 -11.22 -5.90
N PRO A 4 18.12 -11.36 -4.72
CA PRO A 4 17.87 -12.65 -4.11
C PRO A 4 17.17 -13.62 -5.07
N PRO A 5 17.41 -14.95 -4.98
CA PRO A 5 16.75 -15.92 -5.84
C PRO A 5 15.22 -15.82 -5.76
N GLY A 6 14.55 -15.89 -6.90
CA GLY A 6 13.10 -15.71 -7.02
C GLY A 6 12.62 -14.27 -7.08
N GLY A 7 13.52 -13.27 -7.01
CA GLY A 7 13.21 -11.87 -7.21
C GLY A 7 13.53 -11.40 -8.62
N ALA A 8 12.65 -10.59 -9.21
CA ALA A 8 12.89 -9.86 -10.45
C ALA A 8 12.27 -8.48 -10.36
N GLY A 9 12.87 -7.46 -10.92
CA GLY A 9 12.31 -6.12 -10.86
C GLY A 9 13.11 -5.10 -11.63
N THR A 10 12.57 -3.89 -11.74
CA THR A 10 13.21 -2.75 -12.41
C THR A 10 13.86 -1.84 -11.38
N VAL A 11 15.12 -1.50 -11.60
CA VAL A 11 15.84 -0.55 -10.75
C VAL A 11 15.26 0.85 -10.98
N VAL A 12 14.72 1.46 -9.93
CA VAL A 12 14.12 2.79 -9.96
C VAL A 12 15.14 3.85 -9.52
N GLU A 13 15.86 3.57 -8.45
CA GLU A 13 16.81 4.51 -7.87
C GLU A 13 18.03 3.78 -7.32
N VAL A 14 19.18 4.43 -7.41
CA VAL A 14 20.43 3.95 -6.81
C VAL A 14 21.02 5.08 -5.97
N ARG A 15 21.17 4.85 -4.66
CA ARG A 15 21.83 5.79 -3.75
C ARG A 15 23.18 5.25 -3.33
N VAL A 16 24.20 6.08 -3.46
CA VAL A 16 25.56 5.76 -3.05
C VAL A 16 25.93 6.63 -1.85
N PHE A 17 26.25 5.97 -0.76
CA PHE A 17 26.70 6.61 0.50
C PHE A 17 28.22 6.40 0.59
N SER A 18 28.96 7.48 0.84
CA SER A 18 30.41 7.47 0.97
C SER A 18 30.82 7.97 2.34
N ARG A 19 31.82 7.31 2.93
CA ARG A 19 32.38 7.72 4.24
C ARG A 19 33.05 9.10 4.15
N ARG A 20 32.99 9.87 5.23
CA ARG A 20 33.71 11.16 5.36
C ARG A 20 35.19 11.00 5.03
N GLY A 21 35.74 11.97 4.26
CA GLY A 21 37.17 12.04 3.95
C GLY A 21 37.65 11.17 2.78
N LEU A 22 36.75 10.48 2.10
CA LEU A 22 37.07 9.78 0.83
C LEU A 22 36.92 10.73 -0.34
N GLU A 23 37.84 10.65 -1.31
CA GLU A 23 37.68 11.34 -2.58
C GLU A 23 36.43 10.84 -3.30
N LYS A 24 35.56 11.79 -3.68
CA LYS A 24 34.35 11.49 -4.42
C LYS A 24 34.67 11.37 -5.90
N ASP A 25 34.25 10.28 -6.50
CA ASP A 25 34.36 10.06 -7.95
C ASP A 25 33.56 11.13 -8.71
N GLU A 26 33.91 11.42 -9.96
CA GLU A 26 33.25 12.41 -10.81
C GLU A 26 31.73 12.13 -10.93
N ARG A 27 31.37 10.85 -11.03
CA ARG A 27 29.97 10.41 -11.05
C ARG A 27 29.23 10.66 -9.72
N ALA A 28 29.91 10.45 -8.59
CA ALA A 28 29.35 10.76 -7.27
C ALA A 28 29.11 12.25 -7.11
N ARG A 29 30.02 13.10 -7.60
CA ARG A 29 29.84 14.57 -7.63
C ARG A 29 28.69 15.01 -8.53
N ALA A 30 28.47 14.33 -9.67
CA ALA A 30 27.33 14.62 -10.54
C ALA A 30 25.99 14.28 -9.87
N ILE A 31 25.91 13.13 -9.19
CA ILE A 31 24.71 12.73 -8.42
C ILE A 31 24.45 13.72 -7.28
N GLU A 32 25.48 14.12 -6.54
CA GLU A 32 25.37 15.10 -5.46
C GLU A 32 24.86 16.46 -5.96
N ARG A 33 25.37 16.94 -7.11
CA ARG A 33 24.87 18.19 -7.73
C ARG A 33 23.40 18.09 -8.10
N ALA A 34 22.99 16.99 -8.73
CA ALA A 34 21.60 16.75 -9.11
C ALA A 34 20.67 16.70 -7.86
N GLU A 35 21.14 16.10 -6.76
CA GLU A 35 20.37 16.03 -5.51
C GLU A 35 20.27 17.43 -4.86
N ILE A 36 21.34 18.22 -4.85
CA ILE A 36 21.33 19.61 -4.36
C ILE A 36 20.37 20.46 -5.19
N GLU A 37 20.39 20.31 -6.52
CA GLU A 37 19.48 21.04 -7.41
C GLU A 37 18.01 20.67 -7.15
N ARG A 38 17.72 19.37 -6.90
CA ARG A 38 16.38 18.93 -6.50
C ARG A 38 15.94 19.56 -5.18
N LEU A 39 16.81 19.54 -4.17
CA LEU A 39 16.53 20.15 -2.88
C LEU A 39 16.34 21.67 -2.99
N ALA A 40 17.09 22.34 -3.88
CA ALA A 40 16.92 23.76 -4.14
C ALA A 40 15.54 24.06 -4.77
N LYS A 41 15.11 23.23 -5.72
CA LYS A 41 13.78 23.35 -6.29
C LYS A 41 12.68 23.14 -5.27
N ASP A 42 12.81 22.09 -4.43
CA ASP A 42 11.85 21.82 -3.35
C ASP A 42 11.76 23.01 -2.37
N ARG A 43 12.91 23.65 -2.04
CA ARG A 43 12.94 24.86 -1.22
C ARG A 43 12.21 26.01 -1.89
N ASP A 44 12.47 26.25 -3.16
CA ASP A 44 11.86 27.35 -3.92
C ASP A 44 10.34 27.14 -4.05
N ASP A 45 9.89 25.91 -4.23
CA ASP A 45 8.46 25.55 -4.25
C ASP A 45 7.80 25.77 -2.87
N GLU A 46 8.43 25.34 -1.76
CA GLU A 46 7.95 25.62 -0.40
C GLU A 46 7.93 27.14 -0.12
N GLN A 47 8.94 27.87 -0.55
CA GLN A 47 8.98 29.33 -0.41
C GLN A 47 7.84 30.00 -1.15
N ASN A 48 7.56 29.61 -2.39
CA ASN A 48 6.44 30.12 -3.18
C ASN A 48 5.09 29.88 -2.51
N VAL A 49 4.90 28.72 -1.88
CA VAL A 49 3.68 28.41 -1.11
C VAL A 49 3.55 29.30 0.12
N LEU A 50 4.65 29.48 0.86
CA LEU A 50 4.68 30.39 2.03
C LEU A 50 4.39 31.84 1.62
N GLU A 51 4.96 32.31 0.51
CA GLU A 51 4.73 33.67 -0.02
C GLU A 51 3.29 33.90 -0.42
N ARG A 52 2.66 32.94 -1.11
CA ARG A 52 1.23 33.03 -1.46
C ARG A 52 0.34 33.01 -0.23
N GLY A 53 0.63 32.15 0.75
CA GLY A 53 -0.10 32.08 2.00
C GLY A 53 0.04 33.36 2.84
N PHE A 54 1.23 33.97 2.85
CA PHE A 54 1.47 35.26 3.48
C PHE A 54 0.67 36.38 2.78
N ALA A 55 0.76 36.50 1.45
CA ALA A 55 0.02 37.49 0.67
C ALA A 55 -1.49 37.38 0.91
N SER A 56 -2.06 36.18 0.86
CA SER A 56 -3.49 35.95 1.12
C SER A 56 -3.93 36.42 2.51
N ARG A 57 -3.13 36.11 3.55
CA ARG A 57 -3.42 36.57 4.91
C ARG A 57 -3.28 38.05 5.08
N MET A 58 -2.24 38.66 4.51
CA MET A 58 -2.05 40.10 4.51
C MET A 58 -3.18 40.83 3.80
N HIS A 59 -3.64 40.35 2.64
CA HIS A 59 -4.80 40.92 1.95
C HIS A 59 -6.06 40.88 2.81
N SER A 60 -6.29 39.78 3.53
CA SER A 60 -7.44 39.64 4.44
C SER A 60 -7.40 40.60 5.64
N ILE A 61 -6.19 40.89 6.18
CA ILE A 61 -6.01 41.77 7.34
C ILE A 61 -6.02 43.26 6.94
N LEU A 62 -5.45 43.55 5.77
CA LEU A 62 -5.27 44.96 5.31
C LEU A 62 -6.48 45.50 4.53
N ASP A 63 -7.40 44.66 4.07
CA ASP A 63 -8.57 45.09 3.29
C ASP A 63 -9.42 46.07 4.08
N GLY A 64 -9.61 47.24 3.49
CA GLY A 64 -10.39 48.33 4.09
C GLY A 64 -9.70 49.20 5.13
N GLN A 65 -8.43 48.93 5.45
CA GLN A 65 -7.65 49.70 6.43
C GLN A 65 -7.04 50.98 5.86
N ILE A 66 -6.74 51.97 6.71
CA ILE A 66 -6.11 53.26 6.33
C ILE A 66 -4.61 53.19 6.57
N VAL A 67 -3.84 53.54 5.56
CA VAL A 67 -2.37 53.50 5.57
C VAL A 67 -1.79 54.61 6.44
N ALA A 68 -0.92 54.27 7.41
CA ALA A 68 -0.11 55.20 8.16
C ALA A 68 1.26 55.45 7.50
N ALA A 69 1.87 54.38 6.96
CA ALA A 69 3.10 54.40 6.19
C ALA A 69 3.15 53.20 5.24
N GLY A 70 3.79 53.33 4.07
CA GLY A 70 3.86 52.26 3.08
C GLY A 70 4.89 52.53 1.99
N PRO A 71 5.04 51.59 1.03
CA PRO A 71 5.93 51.74 -0.12
C PRO A 71 5.49 52.93 -1.01
N ALA A 72 6.41 53.44 -1.84
CA ALA A 72 6.19 54.59 -2.71
C ALA A 72 4.99 54.53 -3.65
N SER A 73 4.42 53.36 -3.83
CA SER A 73 3.21 53.07 -4.64
C SER A 73 1.89 53.30 -3.90
N VAL A 74 1.91 53.57 -2.59
CA VAL A 74 0.71 53.77 -1.78
C VAL A 74 0.84 55.09 -0.99
N ASN A 75 -0.16 56.01 -1.12
CA ASN A 75 -0.12 57.26 -0.41
C ASN A 75 -0.58 57.10 1.06
N VAL A 76 -0.01 57.94 1.95
CA VAL A 76 -0.42 57.99 3.35
C VAL A 76 -1.86 58.48 3.44
N ASN A 77 -2.69 57.88 4.29
CA ASN A 77 -4.13 58.08 4.47
C ASN A 77 -5.02 57.51 3.37
N ASP A 78 -4.50 56.78 2.38
CA ASP A 78 -5.34 56.07 1.42
C ASP A 78 -5.97 54.84 2.07
N LYS A 79 -7.18 54.51 1.64
CA LYS A 79 -7.87 53.25 2.02
C LYS A 79 -7.39 52.09 1.14
N LEU A 80 -6.84 51.07 1.75
CA LEU A 80 -6.42 49.86 1.01
C LEU A 80 -7.61 49.13 0.44
N THR A 81 -7.63 48.95 -0.88
CA THR A 81 -8.59 48.14 -1.61
C THR A 81 -7.93 46.88 -2.14
N LYS A 82 -8.72 45.86 -2.45
CA LYS A 82 -8.20 44.58 -3.00
C LYS A 82 -7.36 44.77 -4.28
N GLU A 83 -7.72 45.78 -5.09
CA GLU A 83 -7.01 46.12 -6.33
C GLU A 83 -5.57 46.59 -6.03
N ILE A 84 -5.43 47.56 -5.10
CA ILE A 84 -4.12 48.09 -4.68
C ILE A 84 -3.26 46.98 -4.02
N LEU A 85 -3.90 46.13 -3.20
CA LEU A 85 -3.19 45.04 -2.53
C LEU A 85 -2.72 43.97 -3.54
N SER A 86 -3.46 43.71 -4.62
CA SER A 86 -3.08 42.72 -5.64
C SER A 86 -1.90 43.16 -6.52
N GLU A 87 -1.68 44.47 -6.66
CA GLU A 87 -0.55 45.04 -7.41
C GLU A 87 0.75 45.03 -6.60
N LEU A 88 0.63 44.92 -5.27
CA LEU A 88 1.79 44.96 -4.39
C LEU A 88 2.50 43.61 -4.28
N ARG A 89 3.80 43.59 -4.52
CA ARG A 89 4.63 42.43 -4.25
C ARG A 89 4.76 42.17 -2.75
N ASN A 90 5.13 40.96 -2.34
CA ASN A 90 5.32 40.60 -0.93
C ASN A 90 6.28 41.51 -0.15
N THR A 91 7.28 42.09 -0.85
CA THR A 91 8.20 43.09 -0.25
C THR A 91 7.47 44.39 0.10
N GLY A 92 6.51 44.84 -0.70
CA GLY A 92 5.70 46.00 -0.42
C GLY A 92 4.71 45.75 0.72
N LEU A 93 4.09 44.57 0.75
CA LEU A 93 3.16 44.18 1.82
C LEU A 93 3.80 44.18 3.21
N ARG A 94 5.10 43.89 3.32
CA ARG A 94 5.85 43.93 4.60
C ARG A 94 6.12 45.36 5.11
N GLN A 95 6.07 46.36 4.24
CA GLN A 95 6.38 47.77 4.56
C GLN A 95 5.16 48.59 4.90
N ILE A 96 3.96 48.01 4.84
CA ILE A 96 2.71 48.69 5.13
C ILE A 96 2.53 48.78 6.67
N ALA A 97 2.34 50.01 7.15
CA ALA A 97 1.85 50.26 8.47
C ALA A 97 0.46 50.88 8.42
N VAL A 98 -0.45 50.46 9.31
CA VAL A 98 -1.81 50.94 9.41
C VAL A 98 -2.04 51.78 10.64
N GLN A 99 -3.06 52.65 10.63
CA GLN A 99 -3.36 53.55 11.74
C GLN A 99 -3.97 52.84 12.95
N ASP A 100 -4.59 51.69 12.76
CA ASP A 100 -5.20 50.92 13.84
C ASP A 100 -4.14 50.07 14.56
N ASP A 101 -3.90 50.36 15.83
CA ASP A 101 -2.91 49.68 16.68
C ASP A 101 -3.16 48.19 16.83
N THR A 102 -4.40 47.74 16.79
CA THR A 102 -4.77 46.32 16.93
C THR A 102 -4.44 45.53 15.67
N VAL A 103 -4.72 46.13 14.51
CA VAL A 103 -4.41 45.56 13.19
C VAL A 103 -2.90 45.63 12.95
N GLN A 104 -2.22 46.70 13.34
CA GLN A 104 -0.77 46.84 13.24
C GLN A 104 -0.03 45.72 13.98
N LYS A 105 -0.42 45.38 15.20
CA LYS A 105 0.14 44.24 15.94
C LYS A 105 -0.08 42.90 15.23
N SER A 106 -1.24 42.73 14.59
CA SER A 106 -1.52 41.54 13.82
C SER A 106 -0.66 41.43 12.55
N VAL A 107 -0.41 42.57 11.88
CA VAL A 107 0.48 42.64 10.71
C VAL A 107 1.91 42.31 11.12
N GLU A 108 2.43 42.91 12.20
CA GLU A 108 3.77 42.64 12.72
C GLU A 108 3.97 41.18 13.12
N ALA A 109 2.96 40.58 13.77
CA ALA A 109 2.98 39.16 14.10
C ALA A 109 3.06 38.27 12.84
N GLN A 110 2.27 38.57 11.79
CA GLN A 110 2.30 37.82 10.54
C GLN A 110 3.64 38.00 9.79
N VAL A 111 4.22 39.19 9.78
CA VAL A 111 5.55 39.42 9.19
C VAL A 111 6.62 38.64 9.93
N THR A 112 6.61 38.70 11.27
CA THR A 112 7.56 37.96 12.12
C THR A 112 7.44 36.44 11.92
N ASP A 113 6.22 35.91 11.88
CA ASP A 113 5.97 34.47 11.63
C ASP A 113 6.44 34.03 10.24
N PHE A 114 6.22 34.86 9.23
CA PHE A 114 6.69 34.59 7.88
C PHE A 114 8.23 34.59 7.80
N GLU A 115 8.91 35.59 8.38
CA GLU A 115 10.36 35.62 8.42
C GLU A 115 10.97 34.44 9.17
N ASN A 116 10.37 34.07 10.31
CA ASN A 116 10.79 32.88 11.05
C ASN A 116 10.58 31.59 10.24
N SER A 117 9.53 31.52 9.45
CA SER A 117 9.26 30.37 8.59
C SER A 117 10.29 30.25 7.46
N ILE A 118 10.66 31.36 6.81
CA ILE A 118 11.73 31.40 5.81
C ILE A 118 13.07 31.01 6.43
N LYS A 119 13.43 31.60 7.59
CA LYS A 119 14.68 31.25 8.29
C LYS A 119 14.77 29.76 8.63
N ARG A 120 13.63 29.16 9.05
CA ARG A 120 13.57 27.70 9.29
C ARG A 120 13.74 26.90 8.01
N LEU A 121 13.15 27.34 6.89
CA LEU A 121 13.29 26.71 5.59
C LEU A 121 14.74 26.73 5.11
N ASP A 122 15.38 27.89 5.14
CA ASP A 122 16.78 28.06 4.75
C ASP A 122 17.73 27.27 5.66
N GLY A 123 17.47 27.25 6.97
CA GLY A 123 18.23 26.44 7.92
C GLY A 123 18.12 24.94 7.59
N ARG A 124 16.91 24.43 7.33
CA ARG A 124 16.69 23.02 6.93
C ARG A 124 17.39 22.69 5.61
N PHE A 125 17.36 23.61 4.65
CA PHE A 125 18.05 23.43 3.38
C PHE A 125 19.57 23.38 3.58
N SER A 126 20.15 24.35 4.30
CA SER A 126 21.59 24.39 4.61
C SER A 126 22.04 23.11 5.33
N ASP A 127 21.30 22.65 6.34
CA ASP A 127 21.60 21.43 7.09
C ASP A 127 21.59 20.17 6.19
N LYS A 128 20.64 20.10 5.24
CA LYS A 128 20.56 18.99 4.29
C LYS A 128 21.74 19.00 3.30
N VAL A 129 22.09 20.17 2.76
CA VAL A 129 23.23 20.34 1.86
C VAL A 129 24.53 20.00 2.57
N ASP A 130 24.72 20.50 3.79
CA ASP A 130 25.90 20.21 4.61
C ASP A 130 26.05 18.71 4.88
N LYS A 131 24.95 18.01 5.18
CA LYS A 131 24.97 16.54 5.36
C LYS A 131 25.40 15.82 4.09
N LEU A 132 24.89 16.22 2.93
CA LEU A 132 25.28 15.64 1.63
C LEU A 132 26.76 15.88 1.32
N GLN A 133 27.28 17.08 1.61
CA GLN A 133 28.66 17.45 1.34
C GLN A 133 29.66 16.80 2.28
N ARG A 134 29.32 16.73 3.58
CA ARG A 134 30.22 16.16 4.62
C ARG A 134 30.42 14.66 4.48
N GLY A 135 29.51 13.96 3.77
CA GLY A 135 29.48 12.51 3.69
C GLY A 135 28.84 11.84 4.90
N ASP A 136 28.57 10.56 4.78
CA ASP A 136 27.77 9.77 5.71
C ASP A 136 28.63 9.13 6.82
N GLU A 137 28.01 8.97 8.00
CA GLU A 137 28.60 8.16 9.08
C GLU A 137 28.27 6.69 8.83
N LEU A 138 29.21 5.97 8.21
CA LEU A 138 29.10 4.55 7.96
C LEU A 138 29.76 3.75 9.09
N MET A 139 29.32 2.50 9.26
CA MET A 139 29.89 1.60 10.27
C MET A 139 31.41 1.46 10.08
N PRO A 140 32.19 1.17 11.15
CA PRO A 140 33.62 0.92 11.07
C PRO A 140 33.91 -0.17 10.03
N GLY A 141 34.89 0.09 9.15
CA GLY A 141 35.28 -0.84 8.08
C GLY A 141 34.49 -0.72 6.77
N VAL A 142 33.37 0.03 6.73
CA VAL A 142 32.61 0.28 5.51
C VAL A 142 33.07 1.58 4.86
N MET A 143 33.56 1.51 3.62
CA MET A 143 34.00 2.67 2.86
C MET A 143 32.90 3.29 2.04
N LYS A 144 32.12 2.46 1.34
CA LYS A 144 30.96 2.88 0.54
C LYS A 144 29.79 1.91 0.77
N MET A 145 28.58 2.43 0.80
CA MET A 145 27.34 1.65 0.85
C MET A 145 26.46 2.05 -0.34
N VAL A 146 25.94 1.06 -1.04
CA VAL A 146 25.04 1.29 -2.17
C VAL A 146 23.67 0.73 -1.84
N LYS A 147 22.65 1.58 -1.89
CA LYS A 147 21.24 1.16 -1.80
C LYS A 147 20.64 1.20 -3.19
N VAL A 148 20.13 0.07 -3.64
CA VAL A 148 19.42 -0.07 -4.91
C VAL A 148 17.94 -0.29 -4.60
N PHE A 149 17.11 0.58 -5.12
CA PHE A 149 15.65 0.47 -5.00
C PHE A 149 15.12 -0.23 -6.24
N VAL A 150 14.48 -1.36 -6.02
CA VAL A 150 13.93 -2.20 -7.09
C VAL A 150 12.41 -2.20 -6.98
N ALA A 151 11.74 -1.77 -8.03
CA ALA A 151 10.28 -1.85 -8.14
C ALA A 151 9.89 -3.23 -8.72
N VAL A 152 8.97 -3.89 -8.06
CA VAL A 152 8.42 -5.17 -8.51
C VAL A 152 6.90 -5.06 -8.57
N LYS A 153 6.33 -5.32 -9.74
CA LYS A 153 4.88 -5.41 -9.92
C LYS A 153 4.44 -6.85 -9.72
N ARG A 154 3.93 -7.15 -8.52
CA ARG A 154 3.41 -8.49 -8.18
C ARG A 154 1.93 -8.57 -8.53
N LYS A 155 1.60 -9.29 -9.60
CA LYS A 155 0.22 -9.58 -9.97
C LYS A 155 -0.41 -10.54 -8.95
N LEU A 156 -1.75 -10.58 -8.92
CA LEU A 156 -2.48 -11.57 -8.15
C LEU A 156 -2.23 -12.97 -8.73
N GLN A 157 -2.06 -13.94 -7.85
CA GLN A 157 -1.89 -15.34 -8.23
C GLN A 157 -2.63 -16.25 -7.24
N PRO A 158 -2.98 -17.48 -7.65
CA PRO A 158 -3.59 -18.45 -6.75
C PRO A 158 -2.73 -18.66 -5.50
N GLY A 159 -3.38 -18.66 -4.33
CA GLY A 159 -2.69 -18.75 -3.04
C GLY A 159 -2.39 -17.42 -2.36
N ASP A 160 -2.49 -16.28 -3.06
CA ASP A 160 -2.38 -14.96 -2.45
C ASP A 160 -3.58 -14.70 -1.53
N LYS A 161 -3.33 -14.02 -0.41
CA LYS A 161 -4.37 -13.70 0.56
C LYS A 161 -5.00 -12.35 0.26
N MET A 162 -6.31 -12.34 0.14
CA MET A 162 -7.13 -11.13 0.02
C MET A 162 -8.11 -11.02 1.18
N ALA A 163 -8.54 -9.81 1.47
CA ALA A 163 -9.55 -9.55 2.49
C ALA A 163 -10.35 -8.28 2.15
N GLY A 164 -11.59 -8.22 2.61
CA GLY A 164 -12.34 -6.98 2.71
C GLY A 164 -12.11 -6.29 4.06
N ARG A 165 -12.94 -5.28 4.37
CA ARG A 165 -12.88 -4.51 5.62
C ARG A 165 -13.68 -5.11 6.76
N HIS A 166 -14.39 -6.22 6.55
CA HIS A 166 -15.35 -6.85 7.48
C HIS A 166 -14.86 -8.19 8.05
N GLY A 167 -13.55 -8.43 8.09
CA GLY A 167 -13.00 -9.70 8.55
C GLY A 167 -13.18 -10.86 7.56
N ASN A 168 -13.66 -10.60 6.37
CA ASN A 168 -13.83 -11.56 5.27
C ASN A 168 -12.49 -11.80 4.56
N LYS A 169 -11.63 -12.59 5.19
CA LYS A 169 -10.33 -12.99 4.66
C LYS A 169 -10.43 -14.31 3.89
N GLY A 170 -9.73 -14.40 2.79
CA GLY A 170 -9.69 -15.61 1.97
C GLY A 170 -8.41 -15.71 1.16
N VAL A 171 -8.22 -16.86 0.56
CA VAL A 171 -7.09 -17.16 -0.33
C VAL A 171 -7.66 -17.33 -1.73
N ILE A 172 -7.00 -16.78 -2.75
CA ILE A 172 -7.38 -16.96 -4.14
C ILE A 172 -7.21 -18.43 -4.51
N SER A 173 -8.29 -19.08 -4.88
CA SER A 173 -8.26 -20.48 -5.29
C SER A 173 -7.95 -20.63 -6.78
N ARG A 174 -8.54 -19.81 -7.63
CA ARG A 174 -8.39 -19.86 -9.09
C ARG A 174 -8.49 -18.48 -9.71
N ILE A 175 -7.76 -18.26 -10.80
CA ILE A 175 -7.92 -17.12 -11.70
C ILE A 175 -8.49 -17.68 -13.00
N MET A 176 -9.60 -17.11 -13.45
CA MET A 176 -10.29 -17.49 -14.65
C MET A 176 -10.17 -16.40 -15.73
N PRO A 177 -10.23 -16.74 -17.02
CA PRO A 177 -10.41 -15.76 -18.08
C PRO A 177 -11.69 -14.96 -17.89
N ALA A 178 -11.73 -13.72 -18.38
CA ALA A 178 -12.89 -12.86 -18.23
C ALA A 178 -14.13 -13.42 -18.94
N GLU A 179 -13.93 -14.16 -20.03
CA GLU A 179 -15.00 -14.80 -20.80
C GLU A 179 -15.72 -15.92 -20.03
N ASP A 180 -14.99 -16.58 -19.10
CA ASP A 180 -15.54 -17.67 -18.28
C ASP A 180 -16.23 -17.18 -17.00
N MET A 181 -16.09 -15.88 -16.69
CA MET A 181 -16.69 -15.29 -15.51
C MET A 181 -18.19 -15.03 -15.71
N PRO A 182 -19.00 -15.10 -14.64
CA PRO A 182 -20.38 -14.68 -14.69
C PRO A 182 -20.49 -13.20 -15.12
N TYR A 183 -21.51 -12.89 -15.89
CA TYR A 183 -21.73 -11.52 -16.38
C TYR A 183 -23.20 -11.10 -16.26
N LEU A 184 -23.41 -9.78 -16.22
CA LEU A 184 -24.71 -9.14 -16.18
C LEU A 184 -25.33 -9.11 -17.60
N ASP A 185 -26.62 -8.80 -17.68
CA ASP A 185 -27.35 -8.68 -18.95
C ASP A 185 -26.75 -7.63 -19.89
N ASP A 186 -26.06 -6.62 -19.34
CA ASP A 186 -25.34 -5.60 -20.12
C ASP A 186 -23.96 -6.09 -20.64
N GLY A 187 -23.60 -7.35 -20.39
CA GLY A 187 -22.32 -7.93 -20.80
C GLY A 187 -21.15 -7.61 -19.89
N THR A 188 -21.35 -6.91 -18.75
CA THR A 188 -20.29 -6.59 -17.80
C THR A 188 -19.93 -7.82 -16.98
N PRO A 189 -18.67 -8.34 -17.04
CA PRO A 189 -18.26 -9.50 -16.27
C PRO A 189 -18.03 -9.11 -14.80
N VAL A 190 -18.22 -10.09 -13.90
CA VAL A 190 -17.91 -9.98 -12.48
C VAL A 190 -16.41 -10.19 -12.29
N ASP A 191 -15.75 -9.31 -11.50
CA ASP A 191 -14.30 -9.40 -11.26
C ASP A 191 -13.92 -10.46 -10.23
N ILE A 192 -14.77 -10.68 -9.21
CA ILE A 192 -14.52 -11.58 -8.09
C ILE A 192 -15.79 -12.34 -7.74
N VAL A 193 -15.67 -13.65 -7.56
CA VAL A 193 -16.71 -14.51 -7.01
C VAL A 193 -16.32 -14.93 -5.60
N LEU A 194 -17.17 -14.63 -4.62
CA LEU A 194 -16.97 -14.97 -3.23
C LEU A 194 -17.85 -16.14 -2.80
N ASN A 195 -17.31 -17.00 -1.93
CA ASN A 195 -18.07 -18.11 -1.39
C ASN A 195 -19.10 -17.61 -0.35
N PRO A 196 -20.41 -17.80 -0.56
CA PRO A 196 -21.45 -17.34 0.35
C PRO A 196 -21.40 -18.00 1.73
N LEU A 197 -20.84 -19.21 1.86
CA LEU A 197 -20.70 -19.90 3.14
C LEU A 197 -19.83 -19.15 4.16
N GLY A 198 -19.03 -18.18 3.71
CA GLY A 198 -18.22 -17.35 4.59
C GLY A 198 -19.00 -16.30 5.37
N VAL A 199 -20.27 -16.03 5.03
CA VAL A 199 -21.11 -15.00 5.66
C VAL A 199 -21.90 -15.51 6.85
N PRO A 200 -22.72 -16.59 6.75
CA PRO A 200 -23.60 -17.02 7.84
C PRO A 200 -22.85 -17.41 9.11
N SER A 201 -21.78 -18.17 8.96
CA SER A 201 -21.00 -18.67 10.12
C SER A 201 -20.22 -17.58 10.86
N ARG A 202 -19.89 -16.47 10.17
CA ARG A 202 -19.07 -15.37 10.73
C ARG A 202 -19.88 -14.14 11.07
N MET A 203 -21.16 -14.09 10.74
CA MET A 203 -22.11 -13.03 11.07
C MET A 203 -21.65 -11.62 10.65
N ASN A 204 -20.78 -11.52 9.66
CA ASN A 204 -20.24 -10.26 9.15
C ASN A 204 -21.14 -9.67 8.05
N VAL A 205 -22.37 -9.31 8.42
CA VAL A 205 -23.40 -8.78 7.51
C VAL A 205 -23.00 -7.46 6.88
N GLY A 206 -22.12 -6.69 7.54
CA GLY A 206 -21.61 -5.43 7.02
C GLY A 206 -21.00 -5.50 5.60
N GLN A 207 -20.43 -6.63 5.21
CA GLN A 207 -19.94 -6.82 3.84
C GLN A 207 -21.05 -6.82 2.79
N ILE A 208 -22.25 -7.32 3.14
CA ILE A 208 -23.41 -7.32 2.24
C ILE A 208 -23.93 -5.89 2.09
N LEU A 209 -24.07 -5.17 3.20
CA LEU A 209 -24.48 -3.75 3.19
C LEU A 209 -23.50 -2.89 2.41
N GLU A 210 -22.18 -3.11 2.55
CA GLU A 210 -21.16 -2.43 1.74
C GLU A 210 -21.35 -2.74 0.25
N THR A 211 -21.60 -3.99 -0.10
CA THR A 211 -21.81 -4.42 -1.49
C THR A 211 -23.04 -3.75 -2.11
N HIS A 212 -24.15 -3.69 -1.37
CA HIS A 212 -25.38 -3.00 -1.81
C HIS A 212 -25.16 -1.50 -1.96
N LEU A 213 -24.52 -0.85 -0.99
CA LEU A 213 -24.22 0.59 -1.06
C LEU A 213 -23.27 0.90 -2.24
N GLY A 214 -22.26 0.05 -2.46
CA GLY A 214 -21.36 0.16 -3.60
C GLY A 214 -22.09 0.00 -4.94
N TRP A 215 -23.08 -0.89 -5.01
CA TRP A 215 -23.92 -1.08 -6.19
C TRP A 215 -24.76 0.14 -6.48
N ALA A 216 -25.43 0.70 -5.44
CA ALA A 216 -26.18 1.95 -5.53
C ALA A 216 -25.28 3.12 -5.97
N ALA A 217 -24.11 3.27 -5.35
CA ALA A 217 -23.16 4.33 -5.70
C ALA A 217 -22.70 4.26 -7.17
N ARG A 218 -22.51 3.08 -7.70
CA ARG A 218 -22.17 2.87 -9.12
C ARG A 218 -23.35 3.20 -10.03
N GLY A 219 -24.56 2.77 -9.67
CA GLY A 219 -25.78 3.06 -10.41
C GLY A 219 -26.04 4.57 -10.52
N LEU A 220 -25.92 5.29 -9.40
CA LEU A 220 -26.01 6.76 -9.37
C LEU A 220 -24.94 7.42 -10.24
N GLY A 221 -23.71 6.90 -10.22
CA GLY A 221 -22.64 7.41 -11.08
C GLY A 221 -22.94 7.25 -12.57
N LYS A 222 -23.54 6.13 -12.98
CA LYS A 222 -23.98 5.90 -14.37
C LYS A 222 -25.04 6.93 -14.78
N GLN A 223 -26.04 7.17 -13.94
CA GLN A 223 -27.09 8.16 -14.18
C GLN A 223 -26.53 9.59 -14.26
N ILE A 224 -25.56 9.94 -13.42
CA ILE A 224 -24.86 11.23 -13.51
C ILE A 224 -24.09 11.31 -14.83
N GLY A 225 -23.43 10.24 -15.27
CA GLY A 225 -22.73 10.20 -16.55
C GLY A 225 -23.66 10.49 -17.73
N GLU A 226 -24.82 9.84 -17.77
CA GLU A 226 -25.84 10.06 -18.79
C GLU A 226 -26.35 11.51 -18.76
N ALA A 227 -26.56 12.07 -17.55
CA ALA A 227 -26.98 13.46 -17.39
C ALA A 227 -25.89 14.48 -17.83
N VAL A 228 -24.61 14.18 -17.56
CA VAL A 228 -23.46 14.99 -18.01
C VAL A 228 -23.36 14.99 -19.53
N ASP A 229 -23.52 13.85 -20.18
CA ASP A 229 -23.44 13.73 -21.62
C ASP A 229 -24.65 14.46 -22.29
N ALA A 230 -25.84 14.34 -21.71
CA ALA A 230 -27.00 15.10 -22.13
C ALA A 230 -26.82 16.62 -21.95
N ALA A 231 -26.27 17.05 -20.82
CA ALA A 231 -25.98 18.46 -20.53
C ALA A 231 -24.92 19.04 -21.48
N LYS A 232 -23.90 18.29 -21.85
CA LYS A 232 -22.91 18.71 -22.86
C LYS A 232 -23.51 18.84 -24.24
N ALA A 233 -24.51 18.02 -24.60
CA ALA A 233 -25.18 18.06 -25.89
C ALA A 233 -26.20 19.17 -25.98
N SER A 234 -27.05 19.35 -24.95
CA SER A 234 -28.17 20.29 -24.93
C SER A 234 -27.82 21.67 -24.35
N ARG A 235 -26.72 21.78 -23.59
CA ARG A 235 -26.35 22.94 -22.75
C ARG A 235 -27.39 23.26 -21.66
N ASP A 236 -28.28 22.32 -21.34
CA ASP A 236 -29.20 22.43 -20.22
C ASP A 236 -28.69 21.61 -19.03
N LEU A 237 -28.32 22.29 -17.94
CA LEU A 237 -27.81 21.68 -16.73
C LEU A 237 -28.88 21.41 -15.68
N THR A 238 -30.13 21.80 -15.94
CA THR A 238 -31.22 21.62 -14.96
C THR A 238 -31.39 20.17 -14.52
N PRO A 239 -31.43 19.17 -15.44
CA PRO A 239 -31.58 17.77 -15.04
C PRO A 239 -30.38 17.25 -14.22
N LEU A 240 -29.16 17.73 -14.53
CA LEU A 240 -27.94 17.36 -13.81
C LEU A 240 -27.95 17.94 -12.39
N ARG A 241 -28.31 19.24 -12.23
CA ARG A 241 -28.42 19.89 -10.92
C ARG A 241 -29.51 19.26 -10.06
N ASP A 242 -30.65 18.90 -10.62
CA ASP A 242 -31.74 18.21 -9.92
C ASP A 242 -31.28 16.83 -9.44
N ARG A 243 -30.52 16.11 -10.27
CA ARG A 243 -29.96 14.80 -9.87
C ARG A 243 -28.93 14.93 -8.75
N LEU A 244 -28.04 15.90 -8.84
CA LEU A 244 -27.08 16.17 -7.76
C LEU A 244 -27.78 16.56 -6.47
N LYS A 245 -28.85 17.36 -6.54
CA LYS A 245 -29.65 17.74 -5.38
C LYS A 245 -30.35 16.55 -4.72
N SER A 246 -30.74 15.53 -5.48
CA SER A 246 -31.33 14.30 -4.91
C SER A 246 -30.33 13.39 -4.21
N ILE A 247 -29.04 13.50 -4.56
CA ILE A 247 -27.97 12.64 -4.02
C ILE A 247 -27.28 13.27 -2.81
N TYR A 248 -27.03 14.58 -2.85
CA TYR A 248 -26.34 15.29 -1.78
C TYR A 248 -27.31 15.85 -0.74
N PRO A 249 -26.93 15.84 0.57
CA PRO A 249 -27.68 16.55 1.60
C PRO A 249 -27.84 18.04 1.24
N GLU A 250 -29.01 18.62 1.59
CA GLU A 250 -29.31 20.02 1.24
C GLU A 250 -28.25 21.02 1.69
N GLU A 251 -27.67 20.82 2.88
CA GLU A 251 -26.59 21.69 3.39
C GLU A 251 -25.34 21.63 2.54
N GLN A 252 -24.92 20.43 2.13
CA GLN A 252 -23.74 20.27 1.27
C GLN A 252 -23.98 20.79 -0.14
N TYR A 253 -25.15 20.53 -0.71
CA TYR A 253 -25.51 21.03 -2.01
C TYR A 253 -25.48 22.56 -2.04
N ASN A 254 -26.13 23.22 -1.06
CA ASN A 254 -26.21 24.67 -0.97
C ASN A 254 -24.84 25.32 -0.70
N ASN A 255 -23.99 24.69 0.10
CA ASN A 255 -22.69 25.25 0.45
C ASN A 255 -21.61 25.08 -0.64
N THR A 256 -21.75 24.07 -1.50
CA THR A 256 -20.73 23.74 -2.50
C THR A 256 -21.26 23.87 -3.93
N ILE A 257 -22.23 23.05 -4.31
CA ILE A 257 -22.63 22.86 -5.72
C ILE A 257 -23.49 24.03 -6.23
N ALA A 258 -24.32 24.61 -5.36
CA ALA A 258 -25.21 25.72 -5.75
C ALA A 258 -24.44 26.97 -6.18
N HIS A 259 -23.25 27.19 -5.68
CA HIS A 259 -22.41 28.37 -5.98
C HIS A 259 -21.40 28.12 -7.11
N MET A 260 -21.34 26.91 -7.68
CA MET A 260 -20.42 26.58 -8.76
C MET A 260 -20.96 27.08 -10.11
N ASP A 261 -20.03 27.56 -10.93
CA ASP A 261 -20.31 27.87 -12.35
C ASP A 261 -20.64 26.60 -13.13
N ASP A 262 -21.33 26.75 -14.25
CA ASP A 262 -21.79 25.62 -15.07
C ASP A 262 -20.64 24.71 -15.54
N ASP A 263 -19.52 25.28 -15.93
CA ASP A 263 -18.32 24.50 -16.31
C ASP A 263 -17.73 23.72 -15.13
N GLN A 264 -17.71 24.30 -13.94
CA GLN A 264 -17.27 23.66 -12.72
C GLN A 264 -18.18 22.50 -12.31
N VAL A 265 -19.51 22.67 -12.48
CA VAL A 265 -20.47 21.59 -12.21
C VAL A 265 -20.25 20.42 -13.17
N ILE A 266 -20.01 20.67 -14.46
CA ILE A 266 -19.71 19.63 -15.44
C ILE A 266 -18.39 18.92 -15.09
N GLU A 267 -17.35 19.66 -14.72
CA GLU A 267 -16.06 19.09 -14.33
C GLU A 267 -16.19 18.19 -13.08
N GLN A 268 -16.82 18.70 -12.02
CA GLN A 268 -17.08 17.93 -10.80
C GLN A 268 -17.92 16.69 -11.07
N SER A 269 -18.99 16.83 -11.85
CA SER A 269 -19.88 15.73 -12.20
C SER A 269 -19.17 14.68 -13.05
N SER A 270 -18.24 15.08 -13.91
CA SER A 270 -17.45 14.14 -14.71
C SER A 270 -16.57 13.21 -13.86
N LEU A 271 -16.13 13.64 -12.68
CA LEU A 271 -15.41 12.81 -11.72
C LEU A 271 -16.30 11.75 -11.07
N LEU A 272 -17.61 12.02 -10.97
CA LEU A 272 -18.60 11.14 -10.33
C LEU A 272 -19.16 10.06 -11.28
N THR A 273 -18.86 10.10 -12.57
CA THR A 273 -19.37 9.14 -13.57
C THR A 273 -18.99 7.69 -13.29
N ARG A 274 -17.88 7.46 -12.59
CA ARG A 274 -17.44 6.12 -12.18
C ARG A 274 -18.14 5.59 -10.93
N GLY A 275 -18.81 6.46 -10.18
CA GLY A 275 -19.51 6.16 -8.94
C GLY A 275 -19.43 7.33 -7.97
N VAL A 276 -20.43 7.48 -7.13
CA VAL A 276 -20.49 8.52 -6.11
C VAL A 276 -19.74 8.04 -4.86
N PRO A 277 -18.68 8.72 -4.40
CA PRO A 277 -17.98 8.35 -3.18
C PRO A 277 -18.87 8.62 -1.96
N MET A 278 -19.06 7.60 -1.13
CA MET A 278 -19.85 7.70 0.11
C MET A 278 -18.96 7.46 1.32
N ALA A 279 -19.03 8.35 2.31
CA ALA A 279 -18.34 8.22 3.57
C ALA A 279 -19.27 7.59 4.61
N THR A 280 -18.82 6.51 5.23
CA THR A 280 -19.53 5.82 6.30
C THR A 280 -18.64 5.75 7.55
N PRO A 281 -18.65 6.80 8.42
CA PRO A 281 -17.92 6.78 9.68
C PRO A 281 -18.37 5.61 10.57
N VAL A 282 -17.47 5.13 11.45
CA VAL A 282 -17.72 3.91 12.25
C VAL A 282 -18.97 3.99 13.11
N PHE A 283 -19.25 5.16 13.70
CA PHE A 283 -20.40 5.36 14.59
C PHE A 283 -21.56 6.15 13.97
N ASP A 284 -21.40 6.62 12.75
CA ASP A 284 -22.42 7.36 12.00
C ASP A 284 -22.46 6.83 10.54
N GLY A 285 -22.66 5.53 10.42
CA GLY A 285 -22.76 4.82 9.15
C GLY A 285 -24.17 4.88 8.54
N ALA A 286 -24.28 4.45 7.29
CA ALA A 286 -25.56 4.34 6.60
C ALA A 286 -26.45 3.29 7.30
N LYS A 287 -27.71 3.65 7.49
CA LYS A 287 -28.75 2.73 7.99
C LYS A 287 -29.30 1.88 6.85
N GLU A 288 -29.93 0.76 7.18
CA GLU A 288 -30.56 -0.10 6.19
C GLU A 288 -31.54 0.65 5.26
N ALA A 289 -32.39 1.51 5.86
CA ALA A 289 -33.34 2.32 5.11
C ALA A 289 -32.65 3.25 4.12
N ASP A 290 -31.53 3.85 4.48
CA ASP A 290 -30.77 4.74 3.60
C ASP A 290 -30.20 3.99 2.39
N VAL A 291 -29.71 2.74 2.63
CA VAL A 291 -29.17 1.88 1.56
C VAL A 291 -30.27 1.45 0.59
N LEU A 292 -31.45 1.08 1.10
CA LEU A 292 -32.61 0.71 0.26
C LEU A 292 -33.10 1.89 -0.58
N ASN A 293 -33.23 3.07 0.02
CA ASN A 293 -33.61 4.30 -0.71
C ASN A 293 -32.60 4.63 -1.82
N LEU A 294 -31.30 4.47 -1.56
CA LEU A 294 -30.27 4.73 -2.56
C LEU A 294 -30.29 3.72 -3.72
N LEU A 295 -30.61 2.43 -3.44
CA LEU A 295 -30.83 1.42 -4.48
C LEU A 295 -32.02 1.78 -5.36
N GLU A 296 -33.15 2.20 -4.77
CA GLU A 296 -34.34 2.64 -5.49
C GLU A 296 -34.02 3.89 -6.35
N HIS A 297 -33.34 4.90 -5.81
CA HIS A 297 -32.90 6.09 -6.54
C HIS A 297 -31.95 5.76 -7.71
N ALA A 298 -31.14 4.73 -7.55
CA ALA A 298 -30.29 4.22 -8.63
C ALA A 298 -31.05 3.41 -9.69
N GLY A 299 -32.32 3.09 -9.46
CA GLY A 299 -33.12 2.24 -10.35
C GLY A 299 -32.75 0.76 -10.31
N LEU A 300 -32.20 0.32 -9.18
CA LEU A 300 -31.76 -1.07 -8.94
C LEU A 300 -32.77 -1.80 -8.05
N SER A 301 -32.69 -3.15 -8.03
CA SER A 301 -33.53 -3.97 -7.17
C SER A 301 -33.26 -3.67 -5.68
N GLU A 302 -34.32 -3.49 -4.89
CA GLU A 302 -34.23 -3.31 -3.43
C GLU A 302 -33.50 -4.48 -2.73
N THR A 303 -33.58 -5.66 -3.32
CA THR A 303 -32.90 -6.87 -2.80
C THR A 303 -31.41 -6.85 -3.02
N GLY A 304 -30.87 -5.96 -3.85
CA GLY A 304 -29.46 -5.94 -4.27
C GLY A 304 -29.02 -7.21 -5.00
N GLN A 305 -29.99 -7.96 -5.55
CA GLN A 305 -29.76 -9.18 -6.30
C GLN A 305 -30.04 -8.94 -7.78
N GLU A 306 -29.19 -9.52 -8.63
CA GLU A 306 -29.29 -9.44 -10.08
C GLU A 306 -29.20 -10.82 -10.70
N TRP A 307 -29.77 -10.95 -11.88
CA TRP A 307 -29.68 -12.17 -12.68
C TRP A 307 -28.34 -12.18 -13.41
N LEU A 308 -27.59 -13.25 -13.23
CA LEU A 308 -26.30 -13.44 -13.90
C LEU A 308 -26.39 -14.56 -14.92
N ILE A 309 -25.55 -14.47 -15.94
CA ILE A 309 -25.36 -15.50 -16.96
C ILE A 309 -24.00 -16.12 -16.73
N ASP A 310 -23.92 -17.46 -16.74
CA ASP A 310 -22.66 -18.18 -16.61
C ASP A 310 -21.84 -18.02 -17.91
N GLY A 311 -20.63 -17.48 -17.81
CA GLY A 311 -19.75 -17.26 -18.96
C GLY A 311 -19.32 -18.57 -19.66
N ARG A 312 -19.39 -19.71 -18.99
CA ARG A 312 -18.97 -20.99 -19.52
C ARG A 312 -20.07 -21.72 -20.29
N THR A 313 -21.31 -21.68 -19.77
CA THR A 313 -22.47 -22.38 -20.35
C THR A 313 -23.34 -21.45 -21.20
N GLY A 314 -23.29 -20.14 -20.93
CA GLY A 314 -24.20 -19.16 -21.52
C GLY A 314 -25.62 -19.23 -20.98
N GLU A 315 -25.87 -20.02 -19.94
CA GLU A 315 -27.17 -20.18 -19.30
C GLU A 315 -27.32 -19.20 -18.12
N GLN A 316 -28.53 -18.70 -17.91
CA GLN A 316 -28.86 -17.88 -16.76
C GLN A 316 -28.85 -18.74 -15.48
N PHE A 317 -28.41 -18.17 -14.37
CA PHE A 317 -28.44 -18.83 -13.06
C PHE A 317 -29.88 -19.10 -12.62
N ASP A 318 -30.10 -20.21 -11.90
CA ASP A 318 -31.41 -20.60 -11.39
C ASP A 318 -32.02 -19.59 -10.40
N ARG A 319 -31.20 -18.76 -9.80
CA ARG A 319 -31.60 -17.77 -8.79
C ARG A 319 -30.82 -16.49 -8.96
N PRO A 320 -31.42 -15.33 -8.60
CA PRO A 320 -30.71 -14.08 -8.58
C PRO A 320 -29.60 -14.11 -7.52
N VAL A 321 -28.49 -13.45 -7.78
CA VAL A 321 -27.28 -13.43 -6.97
C VAL A 321 -27.02 -12.00 -6.49
N THR A 322 -26.54 -11.85 -5.24
CA THR A 322 -26.09 -10.56 -4.74
C THR A 322 -24.86 -10.09 -5.49
N VAL A 323 -24.98 -8.96 -6.19
CA VAL A 323 -23.92 -8.32 -6.97
C VAL A 323 -23.73 -6.91 -6.48
N GLY A 324 -22.50 -6.42 -6.51
CA GLY A 324 -22.20 -5.02 -6.18
C GLY A 324 -20.71 -4.77 -6.11
N TYR A 325 -20.33 -3.62 -5.58
CA TYR A 325 -18.95 -3.18 -5.45
C TYR A 325 -18.53 -3.24 -3.98
N ILE A 326 -17.40 -3.90 -3.74
CA ILE A 326 -16.79 -4.01 -2.40
C ILE A 326 -15.32 -3.62 -2.48
N TYR A 327 -14.81 -3.02 -1.40
CA TYR A 327 -13.41 -2.64 -1.27
C TYR A 327 -12.56 -3.84 -0.84
N MET A 328 -11.73 -4.36 -1.75
CA MET A 328 -10.89 -5.53 -1.51
C MET A 328 -9.42 -5.13 -1.37
N LEU A 329 -8.77 -5.73 -0.38
CA LEU A 329 -7.37 -5.50 -0.04
C LEU A 329 -6.54 -6.75 -0.38
N LYS A 330 -5.42 -6.57 -1.07
CA LYS A 330 -4.37 -7.59 -1.19
C LYS A 330 -3.50 -7.50 0.06
N LEU A 331 -3.45 -8.59 0.84
CA LEU A 331 -2.63 -8.63 2.05
C LEU A 331 -1.18 -9.03 1.71
N HIS A 332 -0.24 -8.56 2.53
CA HIS A 332 1.19 -8.87 2.36
C HIS A 332 1.54 -10.30 2.83
N HIS A 333 0.69 -11.25 2.48
CA HIS A 333 0.88 -12.70 2.66
C HIS A 333 0.88 -13.36 1.29
N LEU A 334 1.90 -13.04 0.51
CA LEU A 334 2.04 -13.49 -0.87
C LEU A 334 2.60 -14.92 -0.92
N VAL A 335 2.14 -15.69 -1.89
CA VAL A 335 2.62 -17.07 -2.12
C VAL A 335 4.12 -17.09 -2.37
N ASP A 336 4.63 -16.16 -3.19
CA ASP A 336 6.05 -16.09 -3.56
C ASP A 336 6.98 -15.95 -2.35
N GLU A 337 6.51 -15.31 -1.27
CA GLU A 337 7.28 -15.17 -0.04
C GLU A 337 7.23 -16.41 0.85
N LYS A 338 6.21 -17.26 0.66
CA LYS A 338 5.98 -18.45 1.50
C LYS A 338 6.39 -19.75 0.83
N ILE A 339 6.33 -19.82 -0.50
CA ILE A 339 6.74 -21.01 -1.24
C ILE A 339 8.22 -21.26 -1.02
N HIS A 340 8.53 -22.47 -0.59
CA HIS A 340 9.91 -22.88 -0.29
C HIS A 340 10.08 -24.36 -0.54
N ALA A 341 11.20 -24.73 -1.16
CA ALA A 341 11.63 -26.09 -1.38
C ALA A 341 13.14 -26.19 -1.13
N ARG A 342 13.58 -27.35 -0.72
CA ARG A 342 14.99 -27.65 -0.46
C ARG A 342 15.33 -29.04 -0.95
N SER A 343 16.45 -29.17 -1.65
CA SER A 343 17.13 -30.45 -1.87
C SER A 343 18.34 -30.57 -0.96
N ILE A 344 19.35 -29.73 -1.15
CA ILE A 344 20.56 -29.64 -0.36
C ILE A 344 20.70 -28.19 0.11
N GLY A 345 21.21 -28.00 1.33
CA GLY A 345 21.41 -26.67 1.88
C GLY A 345 22.32 -26.69 3.13
N PRO A 346 22.40 -25.57 3.87
CA PRO A 346 23.23 -25.47 5.04
C PRO A 346 22.73 -26.32 6.21
N TYR A 347 23.64 -26.78 7.03
CA TYR A 347 23.40 -27.63 8.20
C TYR A 347 23.93 -26.95 9.47
N SER A 348 23.39 -27.33 10.64
CA SER A 348 23.90 -26.90 11.94
C SER A 348 25.31 -27.46 12.17
N LEU A 349 26.16 -26.70 12.84
CA LEU A 349 27.55 -27.13 13.11
C LEU A 349 27.62 -28.26 14.15
N VAL A 350 26.76 -28.24 15.15
CA VAL A 350 26.82 -29.21 16.27
C VAL A 350 26.02 -30.47 15.93
N THR A 351 24.74 -30.33 15.60
CA THR A 351 23.85 -31.49 15.39
C THR A 351 23.84 -32.00 13.95
N GLN A 352 24.46 -31.30 13.01
CA GLN A 352 24.44 -31.61 11.58
C GLN A 352 23.06 -31.75 10.97
N GLN A 353 22.05 -31.20 11.65
CA GLN A 353 20.67 -31.15 11.15
C GLN A 353 20.48 -30.00 10.17
N PRO A 354 19.54 -30.10 9.20
CA PRO A 354 19.19 -28.97 8.33
C PRO A 354 18.77 -27.76 9.14
N LEU A 355 19.24 -26.58 8.76
CA LEU A 355 18.73 -25.31 9.33
C LEU A 355 17.26 -25.12 9.04
N GLY A 356 16.55 -24.37 9.87
CA GLY A 356 15.14 -24.00 9.67
C GLY A 356 14.99 -22.65 8.97
N GLY A 357 13.83 -22.45 8.34
CA GLY A 357 13.43 -21.17 7.76
C GLY A 357 13.83 -20.95 6.29
N LYS A 358 12.97 -20.26 5.55
CA LYS A 358 13.17 -19.97 4.12
C LYS A 358 14.39 -19.09 3.86
N ALA A 359 14.65 -18.11 4.74
CA ALA A 359 15.76 -17.17 4.59
C ALA A 359 17.14 -17.85 4.60
N GLN A 360 17.26 -18.97 5.34
CA GLN A 360 18.47 -19.75 5.46
C GLN A 360 18.52 -20.93 4.49
N PHE A 361 17.61 -20.99 3.54
CA PHE A 361 17.44 -22.16 2.68
C PHE A 361 17.29 -23.46 3.50
N GLY A 362 16.48 -23.40 4.56
CA GLY A 362 16.30 -24.46 5.54
C GLY A 362 15.28 -25.50 5.13
N GLY A 363 15.24 -26.61 5.87
CA GLY A 363 14.25 -27.66 5.70
C GLY A 363 13.01 -27.46 6.56
N GLN A 364 11.98 -28.27 6.30
CA GLN A 364 10.77 -28.34 7.12
C GLN A 364 11.06 -29.12 8.41
N ARG A 365 10.41 -28.74 9.49
CA ARG A 365 10.48 -29.48 10.75
C ARG A 365 9.57 -30.70 10.68
N PHE A 366 10.15 -31.88 10.84
CA PHE A 366 9.39 -33.11 11.06
C PHE A 366 9.27 -33.32 12.57
N GLY A 367 8.14 -32.93 13.14
CA GLY A 367 7.95 -32.93 14.58
C GLY A 367 7.56 -34.30 15.13
N GLU A 368 7.39 -34.38 16.46
CA GLU A 368 7.03 -35.60 17.15
C GLU A 368 5.68 -36.20 16.69
N MET A 369 4.69 -35.33 16.45
CA MET A 369 3.37 -35.77 15.96
C MET A 369 3.42 -36.37 14.55
N GLU A 370 4.25 -35.85 13.67
CA GLU A 370 4.49 -36.37 12.32
C GLU A 370 5.18 -37.74 12.36
N VAL A 371 6.07 -37.95 13.34
CA VAL A 371 6.68 -39.25 13.61
C VAL A 371 5.61 -40.28 14.02
N TRP A 372 4.71 -39.92 14.95
CA TRP A 372 3.60 -40.79 15.36
C TRP A 372 2.69 -41.17 14.19
N ALA A 373 2.47 -40.23 13.26
CA ALA A 373 1.68 -40.51 12.07
C ALA A 373 2.32 -41.58 11.19
N LEU A 374 3.64 -41.55 10.98
CA LEU A 374 4.34 -42.58 10.22
C LEU A 374 4.40 -43.94 10.98
N GLU A 375 4.52 -43.91 12.30
CA GLU A 375 4.44 -45.11 13.13
C GLU A 375 3.03 -45.76 13.01
N ALA A 376 1.97 -44.96 13.03
CA ALA A 376 0.60 -45.43 12.88
C ALA A 376 0.36 -46.14 11.52
N TYR A 377 1.02 -45.64 10.46
CA TYR A 377 0.97 -46.28 9.14
C TYR A 377 1.90 -47.50 9.01
N GLY A 378 2.79 -47.72 9.98
CA GLY A 378 3.78 -48.81 9.89
C GLY A 378 4.86 -48.54 8.83
N ALA A 379 5.07 -47.29 8.43
CA ALA A 379 6.03 -46.88 7.39
C ALA A 379 7.47 -46.79 7.95
N ALA A 380 8.07 -47.89 8.36
CA ALA A 380 9.35 -47.91 9.04
C ALA A 380 10.51 -47.40 8.19
N TYR A 381 10.59 -47.78 6.94
CA TYR A 381 11.66 -47.31 6.04
C TYR A 381 11.58 -45.82 5.75
N THR A 382 10.37 -45.29 5.54
CA THR A 382 10.17 -43.85 5.35
C THR A 382 10.60 -43.08 6.60
N LEU A 383 10.24 -43.57 7.79
CA LEU A 383 10.65 -42.97 9.06
C LEU A 383 12.16 -42.98 9.24
N GLN A 384 12.82 -44.11 8.95
CA GLN A 384 14.27 -44.25 8.99
C GLN A 384 14.94 -43.27 8.03
N GLU A 385 14.48 -43.16 6.81
CA GLU A 385 15.00 -42.19 5.83
C GLU A 385 14.87 -40.74 6.33
N MET A 386 13.73 -40.36 6.90
CA MET A 386 13.49 -39.01 7.43
C MET A 386 14.41 -38.67 8.60
N LEU A 387 14.70 -39.65 9.48
CA LEU A 387 15.51 -39.45 10.68
C LEU A 387 17.01 -39.52 10.41
N THR A 388 17.46 -40.18 9.35
CA THR A 388 18.89 -40.44 9.08
C THR A 388 19.39 -39.66 7.87
N VAL A 389 19.19 -40.18 6.67
CA VAL A 389 19.81 -39.68 5.43
C VAL A 389 19.30 -38.35 4.99
N LYS A 390 18.07 -37.99 5.33
CA LYS A 390 17.49 -36.67 5.07
C LYS A 390 17.83 -35.63 6.16
N SER A 391 18.34 -36.04 7.31
CA SER A 391 18.59 -35.19 8.46
C SER A 391 20.08 -35.06 8.79
N ASP A 392 20.57 -35.88 9.71
CA ASP A 392 21.85 -35.71 10.38
C ASP A 392 22.91 -36.79 10.14
N ASP A 393 22.64 -37.78 9.31
CA ASP A 393 23.67 -38.74 8.87
C ASP A 393 24.56 -38.13 7.77
N VAL A 394 25.76 -37.70 8.17
CA VAL A 394 26.69 -37.00 7.28
C VAL A 394 27.18 -37.89 6.13
N SER A 395 27.46 -39.15 6.39
CA SER A 395 27.93 -40.10 5.39
C SER A 395 26.81 -40.63 4.52
N GLY A 396 25.67 -40.94 5.13
CA GLY A 396 24.49 -41.47 4.41
C GLY A 396 23.91 -40.49 3.41
N ARG A 397 23.80 -39.20 3.75
CA ARG A 397 23.28 -38.21 2.82
C ARG A 397 24.10 -38.03 1.54
N THR A 398 25.44 -38.19 1.65
CA THR A 398 26.34 -38.14 0.49
C THR A 398 26.16 -39.38 -0.39
N LYS A 399 26.13 -40.59 0.23
CA LYS A 399 25.88 -41.85 -0.47
C LYS A 399 24.55 -41.87 -1.20
N VAL A 400 23.47 -41.41 -0.54
CA VAL A 400 22.13 -41.34 -1.15
C VAL A 400 22.11 -40.39 -2.35
N TYR A 401 22.78 -39.24 -2.25
CA TYR A 401 22.87 -38.32 -3.38
C TYR A 401 23.64 -38.97 -4.56
N GLU A 402 24.71 -39.68 -4.30
CA GLU A 402 25.45 -40.43 -5.33
C GLU A 402 24.60 -41.55 -5.93
N ALA A 403 23.85 -42.30 -5.10
CA ALA A 403 22.92 -43.34 -5.57
C ALA A 403 21.84 -42.78 -6.49
N ILE A 404 21.19 -41.67 -6.10
CA ILE A 404 20.21 -41.00 -6.95
C ILE A 404 20.79 -40.57 -8.31
N VAL A 405 22.03 -40.04 -8.32
CA VAL A 405 22.67 -39.61 -9.57
C VAL A 405 23.02 -40.81 -10.46
N ARG A 406 23.38 -41.97 -9.85
CA ARG A 406 23.66 -43.23 -10.58
C ARG A 406 22.41 -43.96 -11.01
N GLY A 407 21.27 -43.69 -10.37
CA GLY A 407 20.00 -44.43 -10.59
C GLY A 407 19.92 -45.72 -9.77
N ASP A 408 20.67 -45.82 -8.66
CA ASP A 408 20.64 -46.93 -7.73
C ASP A 408 19.57 -46.65 -6.64
N ASP A 409 18.78 -47.66 -6.28
CA ASP A 409 17.69 -47.53 -5.30
C ASP A 409 18.12 -47.91 -3.86
N ASP A 410 19.26 -48.54 -3.70
CA ASP A 410 19.77 -49.01 -2.40
C ASP A 410 20.56 -47.94 -1.64
N PHE A 411 20.22 -47.77 -0.38
CA PHE A 411 21.00 -46.96 0.53
C PHE A 411 21.15 -47.62 1.91
N GLU A 412 22.31 -47.47 2.52
CA GLU A 412 22.56 -47.84 3.89
C GLU A 412 22.46 -46.61 4.80
N ALA A 413 21.65 -46.71 5.85
CA ALA A 413 21.53 -45.68 6.85
C ALA A 413 22.67 -45.84 7.88
N GLY A 414 23.31 -44.73 8.18
CA GLY A 414 24.35 -44.66 9.23
C GLY A 414 23.75 -44.26 10.60
N ILE A 415 24.65 -43.94 11.53
CA ILE A 415 24.28 -43.44 12.87
C ILE A 415 24.06 -41.92 12.80
N PRO A 416 22.92 -41.39 13.28
CA PRO A 416 22.68 -39.98 13.39
C PRO A 416 23.74 -39.24 14.22
N GLU A 417 24.25 -38.09 13.73
CA GLU A 417 25.27 -37.33 14.47
C GLU A 417 24.71 -36.73 15.76
N SER A 418 23.43 -36.46 15.87
CA SER A 418 22.78 -36.07 17.12
C SER A 418 22.87 -37.13 18.20
N PHE A 419 22.87 -38.41 17.83
CA PHE A 419 23.14 -39.53 18.75
C PHE A 419 24.61 -39.55 19.23
N ASN A 420 25.56 -39.31 18.34
CA ASN A 420 26.98 -39.17 18.70
C ASN A 420 27.20 -38.04 19.70
N VAL A 421 26.55 -36.89 19.50
CA VAL A 421 26.57 -35.77 20.43
C VAL A 421 26.03 -36.20 21.81
N LEU A 422 24.89 -36.90 21.86
CA LEU A 422 24.29 -37.39 23.10
C LEU A 422 25.25 -38.32 23.84
N VAL A 423 25.88 -39.27 23.14
CA VAL A 423 26.88 -40.18 23.74
C VAL A 423 28.06 -39.40 24.34
N LYS A 424 28.57 -38.37 23.64
CA LYS A 424 29.64 -37.52 24.15
C LYS A 424 29.20 -36.71 25.38
N GLU A 425 28.00 -36.20 25.40
CA GLU A 425 27.43 -35.49 26.56
C GLU A 425 27.27 -36.42 27.76
N LEU A 426 26.75 -37.63 27.57
CA LEU A 426 26.66 -38.64 28.64
C LEU A 426 28.04 -39.01 29.21
N ARG A 427 29.01 -39.22 28.35
CA ARG A 427 30.39 -39.48 28.79
C ARG A 427 30.97 -38.28 29.54
N SER A 428 30.65 -37.06 29.18
CA SER A 428 31.10 -35.85 29.90
C SER A 428 30.50 -35.74 31.31
N LEU A 429 29.34 -36.34 31.53
CA LEU A 429 28.69 -36.45 32.85
C LEU A 429 29.26 -37.62 33.69
N GLY A 430 30.24 -38.33 33.17
CA GLY A 430 30.88 -39.47 33.89
C GLY A 430 30.15 -40.81 33.69
N LEU A 431 29.18 -40.88 32.80
CA LEU A 431 28.50 -42.13 32.47
C LEU A 431 29.29 -42.87 31.38
N ASN A 432 29.57 -44.17 31.57
CA ASN A 432 30.17 -44.98 30.52
C ASN A 432 29.09 -45.48 29.56
N VAL A 433 29.24 -45.14 28.28
CA VAL A 433 28.36 -45.57 27.20
C VAL A 433 29.19 -46.18 26.09
N ASP A 434 29.10 -47.49 25.93
CA ASP A 434 29.79 -48.25 24.89
C ASP A 434 28.76 -48.74 23.86
N LEU A 435 29.09 -48.56 22.59
CA LEU A 435 28.29 -49.05 21.47
C LEU A 435 28.89 -50.39 21.04
N HIS A 436 28.09 -51.44 21.06
CA HIS A 436 28.44 -52.74 20.57
C HIS A 436 27.65 -53.06 19.31
N ASP A 437 28.33 -53.51 18.28
CA ASP A 437 27.66 -54.09 17.13
C ASP A 437 27.01 -55.41 17.57
N SER A 438 25.71 -55.57 17.33
CA SER A 438 25.05 -56.84 17.53
C SER A 438 25.56 -57.78 16.44
N GLU A 439 26.58 -58.58 16.75
CA GLU A 439 26.91 -59.73 15.89
C GLU A 439 25.68 -60.59 15.73
N GLN A 440 25.35 -60.88 14.48
CA GLN A 440 24.23 -61.75 14.10
C GLN A 440 24.35 -63.14 14.64
#